data_b4beb7381dd21e5aacbe6e3b8c1b643f
#
_entry.id   b4beb7381dd21e5aacbe6e3b8c1b643f
#
_cell.length_a   1.000
_cell.length_b   1.000
_cell.length_c   1.000
_cell.angle_alpha   90.00
_cell.angle_beta   90.00
_cell.angle_gamma   90.00
#
_symmetry.space_group_name_H-M   'P 1'
#
loop_
_entity.id
_entity.type
_entity.pdbx_description
1 polymer ?
#
loop_
_entity_poly.entity_id
_entity_poly.type
_entity_poly.pdbx_seq_one_letter_code
_entity_poly.pdbx_strand_id
1 'polypeptide(L)'
;MKGGLVDSKILVTLRMIVRPERRRDLLETLRGMLEPVRVERGCLSYRLYEDVEDRNTFVLVEEWKTQKDIESHILTDNQRRLLALMDLLSEQPELRFNTVSHTAGMEFIEDVLKKEVRMGKQQIS
;
A
#
# COMPACT_ATOMS: atom_id res chain seq x y z
N MET A 1 6.57 9.05 25.18
CA MET A 1 6.48 8.80 24.68
C MET A 1 6.04 8.18 23.83
N LYS A 2 6.06 8.01 23.59
CA LYS A 2 5.20 7.35 22.85
C LYS A 2 4.42 8.08 21.88
N GLY A 3 4.39 9.38 21.89
CA GLY A 3 3.65 10.20 20.96
C GLY A 3 3.99 9.89 19.52
N GLY A 4 5.27 9.67 19.22
CA GLY A 4 5.69 9.34 17.87
C GLY A 4 5.16 8.01 17.36
N LEU A 5 5.01 7.04 18.27
CA LEU A 5 4.50 5.73 17.91
C LEU A 5 3.01 5.76 17.64
N VAL A 6 2.28 6.64 18.37
CA VAL A 6 0.83 6.74 18.20
C VAL A 6 0.47 7.22 16.80
N ASP A 7 1.32 8.07 16.22
CA ASP A 7 1.05 8.65 14.90
C ASP A 7 1.55 7.80 13.74
N SER A 8 2.28 6.73 14.03
CA SER A 8 2.78 5.85 12.99
C SER A 8 1.66 5.00 12.42
N LYS A 9 1.56 4.98 11.10
CA LYS A 9 0.60 4.13 10.43
C LYS A 9 1.32 3.01 9.72
N ILE A 10 0.56 2.01 9.33
CA ILE A 10 1.10 0.84 8.63
C ILE A 10 0.70 0.92 7.18
N LEU A 11 1.68 0.86 6.29
CA LEU A 11 1.47 0.80 4.85
C LEU A 11 1.76 -0.61 4.38
N VAL A 12 0.78 -1.25 3.75
CA VAL A 12 0.92 -2.60 3.23
C VAL A 12 0.83 -2.55 1.72
N THR A 13 1.76 -3.22 1.04
CA THR A 13 1.70 -3.36 -0.40
C THR A 13 1.76 -4.85 -0.75
N LEU A 14 0.89 -5.26 -1.66
CA LEU A 14 0.83 -6.64 -2.13
C LEU A 14 0.83 -6.60 -3.65
N ARG A 15 1.94 -6.99 -4.25
CA ARG A 15 2.07 -7.06 -5.70
C ARG A 15 1.79 -8.49 -6.15
N MET A 16 0.88 -8.63 -7.12
CA MET A 16 0.38 -9.93 -7.57
C MET A 16 0.47 -10.01 -9.09
N ILE A 17 1.01 -11.10 -9.60
CA ILE A 17 1.00 -11.37 -11.04
C ILE A 17 0.11 -12.59 -11.25
N VAL A 18 -1.03 -12.38 -11.88
CA VAL A 18 -2.03 -13.42 -12.05
C VAL A 18 -1.78 -14.18 -13.36
N ARG A 19 -2.12 -15.47 -13.35
CA ARG A 19 -2.12 -16.23 -14.60
C ARG A 19 -3.16 -15.62 -15.54
N PRO A 20 -2.84 -15.40 -16.82
CA PRO A 20 -3.74 -14.70 -17.74
C PRO A 20 -5.16 -15.27 -17.79
N GLU A 21 -5.28 -16.59 -17.74
CA GLU A 21 -6.59 -17.23 -17.78
C GLU A 21 -7.40 -17.07 -16.50
N ARG A 22 -6.75 -16.61 -15.42
CA ARG A 22 -7.41 -16.40 -14.13
C ARG A 22 -7.57 -14.92 -13.78
N ARG A 23 -7.18 -14.03 -14.69
CA ARG A 23 -7.21 -12.59 -14.44
C ARG A 23 -8.60 -12.11 -14.03
N ARG A 24 -9.62 -12.56 -14.75
CA ARG A 24 -10.99 -12.11 -14.48
C ARG A 24 -11.45 -12.53 -13.09
N ASP A 25 -11.17 -13.78 -12.72
CA ASP A 25 -11.57 -14.29 -11.40
C ASP A 25 -10.90 -13.50 -10.28
N LEU A 26 -9.60 -13.24 -10.42
CA LEU A 26 -8.87 -12.47 -9.41
C LEU A 26 -9.45 -11.06 -9.30
N LEU A 27 -9.63 -10.39 -10.42
CA LEU A 27 -10.08 -9.00 -10.44
C LEU A 27 -11.49 -8.85 -9.86
N GLU A 28 -12.40 -9.72 -10.23
CA GLU A 28 -13.78 -9.67 -9.72
C GLU A 28 -13.82 -9.88 -8.21
N THR A 29 -13.05 -10.85 -7.71
CA THR A 29 -13.03 -11.14 -6.28
C THR A 29 -12.40 -10.00 -5.51
N LEU A 30 -11.27 -9.45 -5.99
CA LEU A 30 -10.62 -8.32 -5.32
C LEU A 30 -11.53 -7.09 -5.28
N ARG A 31 -12.24 -6.81 -6.38
CA ARG A 31 -13.18 -5.69 -6.40
C ARG A 31 -14.27 -5.86 -5.35
N GLY A 32 -14.78 -7.09 -5.22
CA GLY A 32 -15.82 -7.35 -4.22
C GLY A 32 -15.35 -7.23 -2.80
N MET A 33 -14.03 -7.26 -2.57
CA MET A 33 -13.47 -7.15 -1.23
C MET A 33 -13.18 -5.71 -0.80
N LEU A 34 -13.18 -4.77 -1.75
CA LEU A 34 -12.75 -3.40 -1.43
C LEU A 34 -13.61 -2.75 -0.35
N GLU A 35 -14.92 -2.69 -0.55
CA GLU A 35 -15.80 -2.04 0.43
C GLU A 35 -15.86 -2.77 1.77
N PRO A 36 -15.98 -4.10 1.82
CA PRO A 36 -15.97 -4.78 3.12
C PRO A 36 -14.73 -4.50 3.95
N VAL A 37 -13.56 -4.38 3.32
CA VAL A 37 -12.34 -4.07 4.05
C VAL A 37 -12.30 -2.59 4.46
N ARG A 38 -12.76 -1.71 3.59
CA ARG A 38 -12.72 -0.26 3.85
C ARG A 38 -13.50 0.15 5.09
N VAL A 39 -14.50 -0.63 5.49
CA VAL A 39 -15.29 -0.32 6.70
C VAL A 39 -14.74 -0.97 7.95
N GLU A 40 -13.65 -1.74 7.83
CA GLU A 40 -13.02 -2.33 9.02
C GLU A 40 -12.37 -1.25 9.86
N ARG A 41 -12.34 -1.47 11.17
CA ARG A 41 -11.78 -0.52 12.12
C ARG A 41 -10.31 -0.24 11.80
N GLY A 42 -9.98 1.03 11.72
CA GLY A 42 -8.61 1.46 11.51
C GLY A 42 -8.13 1.44 10.06
N CYS A 43 -8.98 1.00 9.12
CA CYS A 43 -8.64 1.05 7.72
C CYS A 43 -8.69 2.49 7.22
N LEU A 44 -7.53 3.03 6.86
CA LEU A 44 -7.44 4.39 6.33
C LEU A 44 -7.62 4.40 4.81
N SER A 45 -7.15 3.35 4.14
CA SER A 45 -7.21 3.26 2.68
C SER A 45 -7.01 1.82 2.27
N TYR A 46 -7.73 1.40 1.23
CA TYR A 46 -7.61 0.05 0.68
C TYR A 46 -7.91 0.15 -0.80
N ARG A 47 -6.86 0.16 -1.64
CA ARG A 47 -6.99 0.45 -3.06
C ARG A 47 -6.29 -0.58 -3.91
N LEU A 48 -6.91 -0.90 -5.03
CA LEU A 48 -6.39 -1.84 -6.00
C LEU A 48 -5.95 -1.07 -7.25
N TYR A 49 -4.74 -1.37 -7.72
CA TYR A 49 -4.16 -0.74 -8.91
C TYR A 49 -3.75 -1.80 -9.91
N GLU A 50 -3.83 -1.46 -11.18
CA GLU A 50 -3.32 -2.28 -12.26
C GLU A 50 -2.06 -1.61 -12.80
N ASP A 51 -1.03 -2.43 -13.07
CA ASP A 51 0.22 -1.93 -13.65
C ASP A 51 -0.02 -1.52 -15.09
N VAL A 52 0.43 -0.32 -15.49
CA VAL A 52 0.21 0.17 -16.86
C VAL A 52 1.05 -0.56 -17.90
N GLU A 53 2.09 -1.27 -17.47
CA GLU A 53 2.97 -2.00 -18.38
C GLU A 53 2.64 -3.49 -18.46
N ASP A 54 1.82 -4.01 -17.54
CA ASP A 54 1.49 -5.43 -17.50
C ASP A 54 0.09 -5.62 -16.94
N ARG A 55 -0.87 -5.90 -17.82
CA ARG A 55 -2.27 -6.02 -17.44
C ARG A 55 -2.55 -7.18 -16.46
N ASN A 56 -1.60 -8.08 -16.28
CA ASN A 56 -1.74 -9.20 -15.35
C ASN A 56 -1.12 -8.91 -13.99
N THR A 57 -0.57 -7.71 -13.80
CA THR A 57 0.03 -7.30 -12.55
C THR A 57 -0.88 -6.31 -11.84
N PHE A 58 -1.20 -6.63 -10.58
CA PHE A 58 -2.02 -5.80 -9.71
C PHE A 58 -1.28 -5.51 -8.43
N VAL A 59 -1.51 -4.32 -7.87
CA VAL A 59 -0.95 -3.96 -6.57
C VAL A 59 -2.10 -3.53 -5.68
N LEU A 60 -2.20 -4.17 -4.53
CA LEU A 60 -3.13 -3.78 -3.48
C LEU A 60 -2.34 -2.93 -2.50
N VAL A 61 -2.83 -1.71 -2.24
CA VAL A 61 -2.17 -0.77 -1.33
C VAL A 61 -3.12 -0.49 -0.18
N GLU A 62 -2.66 -0.75 1.04
CA GLU A 62 -3.48 -0.60 2.25
C GLU A 62 -2.80 0.34 3.22
N GLU A 63 -3.59 1.15 3.88
CA GLU A 63 -3.08 1.96 4.98
C GLU A 63 -3.95 1.70 6.20
N TRP A 64 -3.29 1.44 7.32
CA TRP A 64 -3.96 1.13 8.60
C TRP A 64 -3.47 2.09 9.65
N LYS A 65 -4.38 2.52 10.52
CA LYS A 65 -4.08 3.53 11.53
C LYS A 65 -3.02 3.05 12.51
N THR A 66 -3.11 1.79 12.95
CA THR A 66 -2.18 1.23 13.93
C THR A 66 -1.82 -0.21 13.58
N GLN A 67 -0.75 -0.71 14.21
CA GLN A 67 -0.38 -2.11 14.06
C GLN A 67 -1.49 -3.04 14.58
N LYS A 68 -2.14 -2.64 15.67
CA LYS A 68 -3.23 -3.44 16.23
C LYS A 68 -4.38 -3.58 15.23
N ASP A 69 -4.67 -2.53 14.49
CA ASP A 69 -5.74 -2.57 13.49
C ASP A 69 -5.41 -3.51 12.34
N ILE A 70 -4.16 -3.49 11.84
CA ILE A 70 -3.77 -4.43 10.78
C ILE A 70 -3.77 -5.87 11.31
N GLU A 71 -3.35 -6.08 12.55
CA GLU A 71 -3.39 -7.42 13.14
C GLU A 71 -4.82 -7.95 13.21
N SER A 72 -5.77 -7.09 13.60
CA SER A 72 -7.19 -7.47 13.62
C SER A 72 -7.70 -7.81 12.23
N HIS A 73 -7.28 -7.02 11.22
CA HIS A 73 -7.66 -7.28 9.83
C HIS A 73 -7.15 -8.64 9.35
N ILE A 74 -5.91 -8.98 9.70
CA ILE A 74 -5.30 -10.26 9.29
C ILE A 74 -6.13 -11.45 9.77
N LEU A 75 -6.84 -11.29 10.86
CA LEU A 75 -7.65 -12.37 11.44
C LEU A 75 -9.07 -12.45 10.85
N THR A 76 -9.43 -11.58 9.92
CA THR A 76 -10.79 -11.57 9.35
C THR A 76 -10.97 -12.59 8.24
N ASP A 77 -12.24 -12.88 7.95
CA ASP A 77 -12.58 -13.72 6.78
C ASP A 77 -12.20 -13.04 5.48
N ASN A 78 -12.21 -11.71 5.42
CA ASN A 78 -11.77 -10.98 4.24
C ASN A 78 -10.32 -11.32 3.90
N GLN A 79 -9.46 -11.38 4.93
CA GLN A 79 -8.06 -11.74 4.70
C GLN A 79 -7.92 -13.20 4.25
N ARG A 80 -8.74 -14.09 4.78
CA ARG A 80 -8.72 -15.50 4.35
C ARG A 80 -9.08 -15.63 2.88
N ARG A 81 -10.07 -14.85 2.43
CA ARG A 81 -10.43 -14.83 1.02
C ARG A 81 -9.28 -14.35 0.15
N LEU A 82 -8.59 -13.31 0.59
CA LEU A 82 -7.43 -12.80 -0.13
C LEU A 82 -6.36 -13.89 -0.26
N LEU A 83 -6.05 -14.57 0.85
CA LEU A 83 -5.04 -15.61 0.83
C LEU A 83 -5.41 -16.75 -0.13
N ALA A 84 -6.69 -17.08 -0.22
CA ALA A 84 -7.16 -18.13 -1.12
C ALA A 84 -6.93 -17.74 -2.59
N LEU A 85 -6.90 -16.45 -2.91
CA LEU A 85 -6.65 -15.98 -4.27
C LEU A 85 -5.21 -16.15 -4.71
N MET A 86 -4.29 -16.37 -3.76
CA MET A 86 -2.87 -16.49 -4.11
C MET A 86 -2.60 -17.70 -5.01
N ASP A 87 -3.48 -18.70 -5.00
CA ASP A 87 -3.37 -19.85 -5.90
C ASP A 87 -3.60 -19.49 -7.37
N LEU A 88 -4.18 -18.33 -7.65
CA LEU A 88 -4.43 -17.88 -9.02
C LEU A 88 -3.22 -17.19 -9.64
N LEU A 89 -2.19 -16.95 -8.85
CA LEU A 89 -1.02 -16.20 -9.30
C LEU A 89 -0.06 -17.10 -10.07
N SER A 90 0.70 -16.47 -10.98
CA SER A 90 1.71 -17.18 -11.77
C SER A 90 3.04 -17.28 -11.04
N GLU A 91 3.24 -16.45 -10.00
CA GLU A 91 4.46 -16.48 -9.21
C GLU A 91 4.16 -16.01 -7.79
N GLN A 92 5.15 -16.14 -6.92
CA GLN A 92 5.03 -15.76 -5.52
C GLN A 92 4.68 -14.27 -5.40
N PRO A 93 3.66 -13.91 -4.62
CA PRO A 93 3.34 -12.50 -4.42
C PRO A 93 4.41 -11.79 -3.59
N GLU A 94 4.55 -10.49 -3.82
CA GLU A 94 5.44 -9.67 -3.01
C GLU A 94 4.60 -8.90 -2.00
N LEU A 95 4.75 -9.25 -0.74
CA LEU A 95 3.99 -8.63 0.36
C LEU A 95 4.96 -7.89 1.27
N ARG A 96 4.64 -6.62 1.56
CA ARG A 96 5.45 -5.80 2.46
C ARG A 96 4.59 -5.06 3.45
N PHE A 97 5.03 -5.06 4.71
CA PHE A 97 4.43 -4.27 5.78
C PHE A 97 5.45 -3.21 6.17
N ASN A 98 5.06 -1.94 6.10
CA ASN A 98 5.95 -0.83 6.41
C ASN A 98 5.32 0.03 7.50
N THR A 99 6.10 0.34 8.53
CA THR A 99 5.69 1.30 9.54
C THR A 99 6.14 2.68 9.05
N VAL A 100 5.18 3.58 8.88
CA VAL A 100 5.47 4.92 8.36
C VAL A 100 5.69 5.86 9.53
N SER A 101 6.92 6.33 9.69
CA SER A 101 7.27 7.24 10.77
C SER A 101 7.11 8.70 10.40
N HIS A 102 7.14 9.01 9.11
CA HIS A 102 7.06 10.38 8.63
C HIS A 102 6.56 10.42 7.20
N THR A 103 5.72 11.39 6.89
CA THR A 103 5.21 11.60 5.53
C THR A 103 5.38 13.09 5.21
N ALA A 104 5.94 13.37 4.04
CA ALA A 104 6.06 14.73 3.53
C ALA A 104 5.36 14.81 2.18
N GLY A 105 4.92 16.00 1.80
CA GLY A 105 4.25 16.24 0.53
C GLY A 105 5.10 17.08 -0.41
N MET A 106 4.44 17.91 -1.21
CA MET A 106 5.11 18.76 -2.20
C MET A 106 6.13 19.69 -1.54
N GLU A 107 5.92 20.06 -0.29
CA GLU A 107 6.84 20.94 0.42
C GLU A 107 8.26 20.35 0.50
N PHE A 108 8.38 19.02 0.48
CA PHE A 108 9.69 18.39 0.49
C PHE A 108 10.47 18.74 -0.78
N ILE A 109 9.78 18.68 -1.93
CA ILE A 109 10.42 19.03 -3.21
C ILE A 109 10.80 20.51 -3.20
N GLU A 110 9.90 21.36 -2.74
CA GLU A 110 10.15 22.80 -2.68
C GLU A 110 11.36 23.11 -1.81
N ASP A 111 11.46 22.45 -0.66
CA ASP A 111 12.58 22.66 0.25
C ASP A 111 13.91 22.23 -0.37
N VAL A 112 13.92 21.10 -1.07
CA VAL A 112 15.13 20.64 -1.76
C VAL A 112 15.55 21.63 -2.85
N LEU A 113 14.59 22.10 -3.63
CA LEU A 113 14.87 23.06 -4.70
C LEU A 113 15.40 24.37 -4.14
N LYS A 114 14.87 24.83 -3.02
CA LYS A 114 15.37 26.05 -2.35
C LYS A 114 16.82 25.87 -1.89
N LYS A 115 17.14 24.70 -1.33
CA LYS A 115 18.51 24.41 -0.91
C LYS A 115 19.47 24.39 -2.10
N GLU A 116 19.04 23.81 -3.21
CA GLU A 116 19.85 23.74 -4.43
C GLU A 116 20.19 25.14 -4.94
N VAL A 117 19.19 26.01 -5.02
CA VAL A 117 19.38 27.40 -5.46
C VAL A 117 20.34 28.10 -4.53
N ARG A 118 20.18 27.94 -3.21
CA ARG A 118 21.03 28.60 -2.22
C ARG A 118 22.49 28.14 -2.35
N MET A 119 22.69 26.84 -2.49
CA MET A 119 24.03 26.29 -2.64
C MET A 119 24.69 26.73 -3.94
N GLY A 120 23.91 26.80 -5.03
CA GLY A 120 24.41 27.31 -6.29
C GLY A 120 24.92 28.73 -6.18
N LYS A 121 24.20 29.59 -5.47
CA LYS A 121 24.62 30.98 -5.26
C LYS A 121 25.92 31.02 -4.45
N GLN A 122 26.05 30.18 -3.43
CA GLN A 122 27.25 30.14 -2.61
C GLN A 122 28.45 29.69 -3.42
N GLN A 123 28.25 28.75 -4.34
CA GLN A 123 29.35 28.26 -5.17
C GLN A 123 29.84 29.30 -6.15
N ILE A 124 28.94 30.14 -6.63
CA ILE A 124 29.30 31.16 -7.59
C ILE A 124 30.08 32.29 -6.92
N SER A 125 29.73 32.62 -5.71
CA SER A 125 30.39 33.68 -4.99
C SER A 125 31.71 33.21 -4.39
#